data_bebf00977e2de0b52f5c8ee853f9d472
#
_entry.id   bebf00977e2de0b52f5c8ee853f9d472
#
_cell.length_a   1.000
_cell.length_b   1.000
_cell.length_c   1.000
_cell.angle_alpha   90.00
_cell.angle_beta   90.00
_cell.angle_gamma   90.00
#
_symmetry.space_group_name_H-M   'P 1'
#
loop_
_entity.id
_entity.type
_entity.pdbx_description
1 polymer ?
#
loop_
_entity_poly.entity_id
_entity_poly.type
_entity_poly.pdbx_seq_one_letter_code
_entity_poly.pdbx_strand_id
1 'polypeptide(L)'
;GTVVATTTAKDGSTSKTTTKKDGSSVTENKAADGSTGTVKTDKNGQTEANAKVSAKAVEDAKKNGEAVKAPVEVEASRDSGTAPTVKIELPKNSGDTKVEIPVTHVKPGTVAVIVHPDGTEEIVKNSLPTEDGIQLTVNGGATVKIVDNAKDFIDTQNHWAKDAINFVSARELVNGMSATIYAPDASATRAQLWTILARQNDADLSGGANWYEKAQLWSKDKGISD
;
A
#
# COMPACT_ATOMS: atom_id res chain seq x y z
N GLY A 1 0.17 -29.00 -20.99
CA GLY A 1 1.55 -29.01 -20.55
C GLY A 1 1.82 -27.90 -19.55
N THR A 2 2.94 -27.99 -18.87
CA THR A 2 3.46 -26.95 -18.00
C THR A 2 4.44 -26.09 -18.81
N VAL A 3 4.39 -24.78 -18.68
CA VAL A 3 5.32 -23.85 -19.31
C VAL A 3 6.24 -23.28 -18.24
N VAL A 4 7.56 -23.30 -18.51
CA VAL A 4 8.57 -22.72 -17.62
C VAL A 4 9.33 -21.63 -18.36
N ALA A 5 9.36 -20.43 -17.79
CA ALA A 5 10.13 -19.30 -18.29
C ALA A 5 11.15 -18.87 -17.24
N THR A 6 12.41 -18.70 -17.65
CA THR A 6 13.49 -18.26 -16.78
C THR A 6 14.19 -17.05 -17.39
N THR A 7 14.43 -16.02 -16.58
CA THR A 7 15.19 -14.82 -16.95
C THR A 7 16.32 -14.60 -15.98
N THR A 8 17.45 -14.10 -16.49
CA THR A 8 18.61 -13.67 -15.68
C THR A 8 18.98 -12.26 -16.10
N ALA A 9 18.99 -11.33 -15.15
CA ALA A 9 19.38 -9.96 -15.39
C ALA A 9 20.91 -9.79 -15.32
N LYS A 10 21.42 -8.65 -15.82
CA LYS A 10 22.87 -8.35 -15.83
C LYS A 10 23.48 -8.28 -14.43
N ASP A 11 22.70 -7.91 -13.43
CA ASP A 11 23.12 -7.84 -12.02
C ASP A 11 23.17 -9.21 -11.32
N GLY A 12 22.80 -10.28 -12.02
CA GLY A 12 22.72 -11.65 -11.48
C GLY A 12 21.37 -12.03 -10.88
N SER A 13 20.40 -11.12 -10.87
CA SER A 13 19.04 -11.45 -10.43
C SER A 13 18.40 -12.47 -11.36
N THR A 14 17.63 -13.39 -10.80
CA THR A 14 16.94 -14.44 -11.57
C THR A 14 15.45 -14.45 -11.28
N SER A 15 14.65 -14.80 -12.28
CA SER A 15 13.21 -15.02 -12.16
C SER A 15 12.83 -16.28 -12.91
N LYS A 16 12.08 -17.18 -12.27
CA LYS A 16 11.57 -18.41 -12.86
C LYS A 16 10.07 -18.49 -12.64
N THR A 17 9.30 -18.51 -13.71
CA THR A 17 7.85 -18.67 -13.67
C THR A 17 7.45 -20.02 -14.24
N THR A 18 6.65 -20.75 -13.49
CA THR A 18 6.06 -22.03 -13.90
C THR A 18 4.55 -21.84 -13.99
N THR A 19 3.99 -22.01 -15.18
CA THR A 19 2.54 -21.88 -15.44
C THR A 19 1.96 -23.23 -15.83
N LYS A 20 0.88 -23.64 -15.16
CA LYS A 20 0.15 -24.88 -15.44
C LYS A 20 -1.01 -24.65 -16.43
N LYS A 21 -1.54 -25.74 -16.98
CA LYS A 21 -2.70 -25.68 -17.90
C LYS A 21 -3.96 -25.07 -17.30
N ASP A 22 -4.16 -25.20 -15.99
CA ASP A 22 -5.31 -24.66 -15.29
C ASP A 22 -5.22 -23.14 -15.03
N GLY A 23 -4.15 -22.49 -15.51
CA GLY A 23 -3.89 -21.07 -15.34
C GLY A 23 -3.16 -20.72 -14.04
N SER A 24 -2.96 -21.68 -13.13
CA SER A 24 -2.17 -21.43 -11.93
C SER A 24 -0.68 -21.25 -12.26
N SER A 25 0.02 -20.42 -11.47
CA SER A 25 1.43 -20.14 -11.68
C SER A 25 2.20 -19.95 -10.37
N VAL A 26 3.49 -20.19 -10.44
CA VAL A 26 4.44 -19.89 -9.37
C VAL A 26 5.63 -19.16 -10.00
N THR A 27 5.96 -17.97 -9.46
CA THR A 27 7.16 -17.24 -9.82
C THR A 27 8.12 -17.25 -8.63
N GLU A 28 9.36 -17.63 -8.89
CA GLU A 28 10.45 -17.63 -7.90
C GLU A 28 11.50 -16.61 -8.35
N ASN A 29 11.74 -15.61 -7.50
CA ASN A 29 12.68 -14.53 -7.75
C ASN A 29 13.85 -14.59 -6.76
N LYS A 30 15.04 -14.31 -7.25
CA LYS A 30 16.25 -14.14 -6.44
C LYS A 30 16.94 -12.86 -6.86
N ALA A 31 17.04 -11.89 -5.95
CA ALA A 31 17.73 -10.65 -6.20
C ALA A 31 19.25 -10.81 -6.00
N ALA A 32 20.04 -9.91 -6.62
CA ALA A 32 21.49 -9.90 -6.51
C ALA A 32 22.00 -9.70 -5.07
N ASP A 33 21.23 -9.01 -4.22
CA ASP A 33 21.53 -8.79 -2.81
C ASP A 33 21.21 -9.98 -1.89
N GLY A 34 20.71 -11.08 -2.45
CA GLY A 34 20.33 -12.30 -1.72
C GLY A 34 18.88 -12.33 -1.23
N SER A 35 18.09 -11.28 -1.44
CA SER A 35 16.66 -11.30 -1.19
C SER A 35 15.96 -12.30 -2.12
N THR A 36 14.92 -12.97 -1.62
CA THR A 36 14.15 -13.95 -2.40
C THR A 36 12.67 -13.63 -2.34
N GLY A 37 11.95 -13.97 -3.39
CA GLY A 37 10.51 -13.77 -3.47
C GLY A 37 9.81 -14.89 -4.19
N THR A 38 8.58 -15.16 -3.79
CA THR A 38 7.71 -16.13 -4.44
C THR A 38 6.36 -15.49 -4.68
N VAL A 39 5.80 -15.65 -5.87
CA VAL A 39 4.45 -15.19 -6.19
C VAL A 39 3.67 -16.42 -6.70
N LYS A 40 2.60 -16.77 -6.00
CA LYS A 40 1.72 -17.88 -6.35
C LYS A 40 0.35 -17.36 -6.72
N THR A 41 -0.12 -17.72 -7.91
CA THR A 41 -1.48 -17.44 -8.36
C THR A 41 -2.21 -18.75 -8.56
N ASP A 42 -3.36 -18.93 -7.93
CA ASP A 42 -4.16 -20.13 -8.09
C ASP A 42 -4.99 -20.06 -9.38
N LYS A 43 -5.69 -21.15 -9.69
CA LYS A 43 -6.55 -21.24 -10.89
C LYS A 43 -7.70 -20.23 -10.92
N ASN A 44 -8.06 -19.64 -9.79
CA ASN A 44 -9.10 -18.63 -9.63
C ASN A 44 -8.55 -17.19 -9.71
N GLY A 45 -7.23 -17.02 -9.90
CA GLY A 45 -6.56 -15.71 -9.95
C GLY A 45 -6.20 -15.15 -8.60
N GLN A 46 -6.42 -15.87 -7.49
CA GLN A 46 -6.00 -15.44 -6.17
C GLN A 46 -4.47 -15.48 -6.05
N THR A 47 -3.85 -14.39 -5.67
CA THR A 47 -2.40 -14.24 -5.61
C THR A 47 -1.90 -14.07 -4.17
N GLU A 48 -0.90 -14.86 -3.83
CA GLU A 48 -0.14 -14.76 -2.59
C GLU A 48 1.34 -14.59 -2.92
N ALA A 49 1.97 -13.55 -2.39
CA ALA A 49 3.39 -13.29 -2.54
C ALA A 49 4.09 -13.36 -1.19
N ASN A 50 5.34 -13.82 -1.20
CA ASN A 50 6.21 -13.87 -0.02
C ASN A 50 7.56 -13.30 -0.40
N ALA A 51 7.96 -12.21 0.25
CA ALA A 51 9.24 -11.55 0.05
C ALA A 51 10.09 -11.68 1.31
N LYS A 52 11.24 -12.34 1.18
CA LYS A 52 12.26 -12.43 2.22
C LYS A 52 13.41 -11.49 1.88
N VAL A 53 13.50 -10.39 2.59
CA VAL A 53 14.50 -9.36 2.38
C VAL A 53 15.79 -9.73 3.09
N SER A 54 16.95 -9.64 2.42
CA SER A 54 18.25 -9.95 2.99
C SER A 54 18.73 -8.84 3.93
N ALA A 55 19.63 -9.18 4.86
CA ALA A 55 20.29 -8.20 5.72
C ALA A 55 21.09 -7.18 4.91
N LYS A 56 21.76 -7.62 3.84
CA LYS A 56 22.50 -6.76 2.92
C LYS A 56 21.60 -5.73 2.25
N ALA A 57 20.42 -6.14 1.76
CA ALA A 57 19.46 -5.23 1.13
C ALA A 57 18.99 -4.14 2.10
N VAL A 58 18.68 -4.50 3.33
CA VAL A 58 18.28 -3.53 4.38
C VAL A 58 19.40 -2.57 4.71
N GLU A 59 20.61 -3.07 4.90
CA GLU A 59 21.78 -2.25 5.24
C GLU A 59 22.08 -1.24 4.12
N ASP A 60 22.14 -1.69 2.87
CA ASP A 60 22.42 -0.85 1.70
C ASP A 60 21.34 0.22 1.53
N ALA A 61 20.07 -0.14 1.64
CA ALA A 61 18.95 0.79 1.53
C ALA A 61 18.99 1.87 2.62
N LYS A 62 19.21 1.51 3.87
CA LYS A 62 19.31 2.46 4.99
C LYS A 62 20.51 3.41 4.83
N LYS A 63 21.64 2.88 4.38
CA LYS A 63 22.84 3.67 4.10
C LYS A 63 22.61 4.73 3.01
N ASN A 64 21.84 4.39 2.00
CA ASN A 64 21.52 5.27 0.87
C ASN A 64 20.28 6.13 1.08
N GLY A 65 19.53 5.94 2.16
CA GLY A 65 18.24 6.61 2.42
C GLY A 65 17.12 6.18 1.48
N GLU A 66 17.20 4.97 0.93
CA GLU A 66 16.28 4.40 -0.06
C GLU A 66 15.34 3.36 0.58
N ALA A 67 14.29 3.01 -0.14
CA ALA A 67 13.47 1.86 0.21
C ALA A 67 14.10 0.56 -0.28
N VAL A 68 13.92 -0.51 0.48
CA VAL A 68 14.26 -1.87 0.03
C VAL A 68 13.20 -2.31 -0.96
N LYS A 69 13.62 -2.80 -2.12
CA LYS A 69 12.73 -3.37 -3.12
C LYS A 69 12.42 -4.84 -2.78
N ALA A 70 11.16 -5.15 -2.52
CA ALA A 70 10.73 -6.52 -2.34
C ALA A 70 10.82 -7.28 -3.67
N PRO A 71 11.41 -8.49 -3.72
CA PRO A 71 11.58 -9.24 -4.97
C PRO A 71 10.32 -9.99 -5.39
N VAL A 72 9.20 -9.31 -5.42
CA VAL A 72 7.89 -9.79 -5.87
C VAL A 72 7.23 -8.70 -6.71
N GLU A 73 6.30 -9.08 -7.58
CA GLU A 73 5.48 -8.13 -8.33
C GLU A 73 4.04 -8.62 -8.31
N VAL A 74 3.12 -7.75 -7.98
CA VAL A 74 1.69 -8.04 -7.91
C VAL A 74 0.88 -6.97 -8.62
N GLU A 75 -0.38 -7.28 -8.91
CA GLU A 75 -1.34 -6.33 -9.48
C GLU A 75 -2.42 -6.02 -8.44
N ALA A 76 -2.71 -4.73 -8.23
CA ALA A 76 -3.74 -4.32 -7.31
C ALA A 76 -5.13 -4.75 -7.80
N SER A 77 -6.02 -5.09 -6.87
CA SER A 77 -7.43 -5.35 -7.14
C SER A 77 -8.31 -4.29 -6.49
N ARG A 78 -9.43 -3.97 -7.12
CA ARG A 78 -10.46 -3.09 -6.54
C ARG A 78 -11.27 -3.78 -5.44
N ASP A 79 -11.34 -5.10 -5.47
CA ASP A 79 -11.99 -5.91 -4.44
C ASP A 79 -10.95 -6.39 -3.43
N SER A 80 -11.09 -5.94 -2.18
CA SER A 80 -10.23 -6.37 -1.07
C SER A 80 -10.24 -7.90 -0.88
N GLY A 81 -11.36 -8.58 -1.20
CA GLY A 81 -11.49 -10.03 -1.10
C GLY A 81 -10.62 -10.79 -2.10
N THR A 82 -10.32 -10.19 -3.26
CA THR A 82 -9.49 -10.77 -4.33
C THR A 82 -8.12 -10.11 -4.47
N ALA A 83 -7.83 -9.11 -3.63
CA ALA A 83 -6.56 -8.40 -3.64
C ALA A 83 -5.39 -9.34 -3.34
N PRO A 84 -4.23 -9.16 -4.00
CA PRO A 84 -3.05 -9.93 -3.71
C PRO A 84 -2.59 -9.68 -2.28
N THR A 85 -2.20 -10.76 -1.60
CA THR A 85 -1.59 -10.72 -0.27
C THR A 85 -0.08 -10.83 -0.42
N VAL A 86 0.66 -9.92 0.21
CA VAL A 86 2.12 -9.90 0.21
C VAL A 86 2.61 -10.00 1.65
N LYS A 87 3.33 -11.08 1.94
CA LYS A 87 4.04 -11.24 3.20
C LYS A 87 5.48 -10.73 3.04
N ILE A 88 5.87 -9.79 3.88
CA ILE A 88 7.21 -9.22 3.93
C ILE A 88 7.92 -9.73 5.17
N GLU A 89 9.05 -10.38 4.98
CA GLU A 89 9.93 -10.84 6.06
C GLU A 89 11.24 -10.03 6.01
N LEU A 90 11.54 -9.36 7.12
CA LEU A 90 12.78 -8.60 7.31
C LEU A 90 13.72 -9.34 8.26
N PRO A 91 15.05 -9.10 8.20
CA PRO A 91 15.99 -9.59 9.18
C PRO A 91 15.62 -9.12 10.59
N LYS A 92 15.98 -9.93 11.58
CA LYS A 92 15.78 -9.55 12.99
C LYS A 92 16.49 -8.24 13.30
N ASN A 93 15.85 -7.41 14.13
CA ASN A 93 16.39 -6.11 14.58
C ASN A 93 16.63 -5.08 13.46
N SER A 94 15.92 -5.21 12.35
CA SER A 94 15.97 -4.21 11.25
C SER A 94 15.40 -2.85 11.65
N GLY A 95 14.53 -2.80 12.68
CA GLY A 95 13.81 -1.59 13.04
C GLY A 95 12.84 -1.15 11.94
N ASP A 96 12.47 0.13 11.95
CA ASP A 96 11.64 0.70 10.90
C ASP A 96 12.39 0.70 9.57
N THR A 97 11.79 0.07 8.57
CA THR A 97 12.39 -0.12 7.26
C THR A 97 11.41 0.28 6.17
N LYS A 98 11.81 1.17 5.28
CA LYS A 98 11.05 1.48 4.08
C LYS A 98 11.15 0.33 3.09
N VAL A 99 10.01 -0.16 2.64
CA VAL A 99 9.91 -1.24 1.65
C VAL A 99 9.07 -0.77 0.48
N GLU A 100 9.57 -0.99 -0.73
CA GLU A 100 8.79 -0.84 -1.95
C GLU A 100 8.35 -2.21 -2.45
N ILE A 101 7.06 -2.36 -2.64
CA ILE A 101 6.47 -3.54 -3.25
C ILE A 101 6.19 -3.22 -4.71
N PRO A 102 6.85 -3.85 -5.68
CA PRO A 102 6.54 -3.69 -7.09
C PRO A 102 5.07 -4.03 -7.39
N VAL A 103 4.39 -3.11 -8.04
CA VAL A 103 2.98 -3.22 -8.40
C VAL A 103 2.81 -2.85 -9.86
N THR A 104 2.21 -3.74 -10.64
CA THR A 104 1.86 -3.48 -12.04
C THR A 104 0.74 -2.45 -12.10
N HIS A 105 0.89 -1.44 -12.97
CA HIS A 105 -0.11 -0.39 -13.18
C HIS A 105 -0.53 0.33 -11.89
N VAL A 106 0.45 0.71 -11.06
CA VAL A 106 0.21 1.50 -9.86
C VAL A 106 -0.49 2.82 -10.20
N LYS A 107 -1.45 3.21 -9.36
CA LYS A 107 -2.27 4.42 -9.53
C LYS A 107 -2.26 5.25 -8.24
N PRO A 108 -2.71 6.52 -8.27
CA PRO A 108 -2.83 7.33 -7.05
C PRO A 108 -3.69 6.68 -5.95
N GLY A 109 -4.74 5.95 -6.33
CA GLY A 109 -5.62 5.22 -5.41
C GLY A 109 -5.13 3.85 -4.98
N THR A 110 -3.96 3.40 -5.43
CA THR A 110 -3.34 2.16 -4.96
C THR A 110 -2.86 2.34 -3.52
N VAL A 111 -3.28 1.45 -2.63
CA VAL A 111 -2.93 1.48 -1.20
C VAL A 111 -2.43 0.13 -0.72
N ALA A 112 -1.61 0.16 0.32
CA ALA A 112 -1.31 -1.02 1.12
C ALA A 112 -2.29 -1.09 2.30
N VAL A 113 -2.79 -2.28 2.57
CA VAL A 113 -3.67 -2.59 3.70
C VAL A 113 -2.99 -3.64 4.57
N ILE A 114 -2.65 -3.29 5.81
CA ILE A 114 -2.07 -4.27 6.75
C ILE A 114 -3.15 -5.25 7.17
N VAL A 115 -2.81 -6.55 7.12
CA VAL A 115 -3.61 -7.63 7.67
C VAL A 115 -2.98 -8.04 9.00
N HIS A 116 -3.68 -7.76 10.09
CA HIS A 116 -3.23 -8.12 11.44
C HIS A 116 -3.38 -9.62 11.69
N PRO A 117 -2.65 -10.20 12.68
CA PRO A 117 -2.74 -11.63 13.01
C PRO A 117 -4.15 -12.10 13.38
N ASP A 118 -5.00 -11.22 13.91
CA ASP A 118 -6.40 -11.50 14.23
C ASP A 118 -7.34 -11.43 13.02
N GLY A 119 -6.80 -11.11 11.83
CA GLY A 119 -7.53 -10.99 10.57
C GLY A 119 -8.14 -9.62 10.31
N THR A 120 -8.01 -8.66 11.24
CA THR A 120 -8.44 -7.28 11.01
C THR A 120 -7.54 -6.59 9.98
N GLU A 121 -8.12 -5.66 9.23
CA GLU A 121 -7.44 -4.94 8.16
C GLU A 121 -7.37 -3.44 8.47
N GLU A 122 -6.25 -2.82 8.12
CA GLU A 122 -6.01 -1.39 8.33
C GLU A 122 -5.31 -0.78 7.11
N ILE A 123 -5.88 0.30 6.57
CA ILE A 123 -5.26 1.05 5.46
C ILE A 123 -4.01 1.76 5.99
N VAL A 124 -2.88 1.53 5.32
CA VAL A 124 -1.64 2.27 5.58
C VAL A 124 -1.76 3.66 4.94
N LYS A 125 -2.18 4.66 5.71
CA LYS A 125 -2.41 6.03 5.23
C LYS A 125 -1.16 6.68 4.63
N ASN A 126 0.03 6.27 5.10
CA ASN A 126 1.32 6.75 4.62
C ASN A 126 1.94 5.85 3.54
N SER A 127 1.19 4.89 2.97
CA SER A 127 1.64 4.17 1.80
C SER A 127 1.66 5.10 0.58
N LEU A 128 2.78 5.11 -0.15
CA LEU A 128 3.01 6.05 -1.24
C LEU A 128 3.19 5.32 -2.56
N PRO A 129 2.42 5.66 -3.60
CA PRO A 129 2.70 5.20 -4.95
C PRO A 129 4.07 5.70 -5.41
N THR A 130 4.84 4.82 -6.02
CA THR A 130 6.11 5.14 -6.69
C THR A 130 5.98 4.83 -8.17
N GLU A 131 7.01 5.09 -8.95
CA GLU A 131 7.02 4.73 -10.38
C GLU A 131 6.81 3.22 -10.57
N ASP A 132 7.40 2.41 -9.70
CA ASP A 132 7.43 0.94 -9.84
C ASP A 132 6.44 0.20 -8.93
N GLY A 133 5.84 0.87 -7.93
CA GLY A 133 4.98 0.17 -6.99
C GLY A 133 4.45 1.03 -5.86
N ILE A 134 4.40 0.46 -4.67
CA ILE A 134 3.94 1.13 -3.45
C ILE A 134 4.97 1.01 -2.33
N GLN A 135 5.27 2.13 -1.69
CA GLN A 135 6.22 2.23 -0.59
C GLN A 135 5.48 2.36 0.74
N LEU A 136 5.92 1.61 1.73
CA LEU A 136 5.47 1.72 3.12
C LEU A 136 6.63 1.46 4.08
N THR A 137 6.47 1.88 5.33
CA THR A 137 7.42 1.57 6.40
C THR A 137 6.89 0.41 7.22
N VAL A 138 7.72 -0.61 7.42
CA VAL A 138 7.38 -1.78 8.26
C VAL A 138 8.44 -1.99 9.32
N ASN A 139 8.02 -2.55 10.46
CA ASN A 139 8.90 -2.93 11.56
C ASN A 139 8.83 -4.46 11.73
N GLY A 140 9.94 -5.13 11.46
CA GLY A 140 10.04 -6.59 11.51
C GLY A 140 9.47 -7.24 10.26
N GLY A 141 8.31 -7.83 10.34
CA GLY A 141 7.56 -8.40 9.21
C GLY A 141 6.17 -7.78 9.11
N ALA A 142 5.55 -7.91 7.96
CA ALA A 142 4.17 -7.47 7.74
C ALA A 142 3.49 -8.33 6.67
N THR A 143 2.19 -8.48 6.80
CA THR A 143 1.33 -9.02 5.75
C THR A 143 0.43 -7.90 5.27
N VAL A 144 0.44 -7.63 3.97
CA VAL A 144 -0.34 -6.55 3.37
C VAL A 144 -1.13 -7.05 2.18
N LYS A 145 -2.29 -6.45 1.94
CA LYS A 145 -3.01 -6.52 0.67
C LYS A 145 -2.72 -5.28 -0.15
N ILE A 146 -2.68 -5.43 -1.46
CA ILE A 146 -2.52 -4.30 -2.39
C ILE A 146 -3.84 -4.08 -3.10
N VAL A 147 -4.46 -2.94 -2.81
CA VAL A 147 -5.83 -2.61 -3.23
C VAL A 147 -5.83 -1.32 -4.04
N ASP A 148 -6.56 -1.30 -5.15
CA ASP A 148 -6.96 -0.05 -5.79
C ASP A 148 -8.24 0.44 -5.10
N ASN A 149 -8.08 1.35 -4.12
CA ASN A 149 -9.16 1.85 -3.29
C ASN A 149 -9.69 3.22 -3.76
N ALA A 150 -9.47 3.57 -5.03
CA ALA A 150 -10.00 4.80 -5.60
C ALA A 150 -11.52 4.85 -5.47
N LYS A 151 -12.05 6.05 -5.15
CA LYS A 151 -13.49 6.31 -5.09
C LYS A 151 -13.94 6.89 -6.44
N ASP A 152 -15.09 6.44 -6.91
CA ASP A 152 -15.62 6.87 -8.21
C ASP A 152 -16.58 8.06 -8.03
N PHE A 153 -16.05 9.23 -7.64
CA PHE A 153 -16.84 10.45 -7.54
C PHE A 153 -17.20 10.96 -8.92
N ILE A 154 -18.49 11.20 -9.16
CA ILE A 154 -19.00 11.62 -10.48
C ILE A 154 -18.57 13.05 -10.85
N ASP A 155 -18.35 13.91 -9.84
CA ASP A 155 -17.97 15.32 -10.00
C ASP A 155 -16.45 15.55 -10.12
N THR A 156 -15.65 14.50 -10.07
CA THR A 156 -14.18 14.60 -10.17
C THR A 156 -13.61 13.98 -11.45
N GLN A 157 -14.42 13.35 -12.28
CA GLN A 157 -13.95 12.57 -13.42
C GLN A 157 -13.10 13.37 -14.41
N ASN A 158 -13.44 14.64 -14.62
CA ASN A 158 -12.72 15.58 -15.48
C ASN A 158 -12.05 16.72 -14.70
N HIS A 159 -11.95 16.60 -13.37
CA HIS A 159 -11.37 17.65 -12.55
C HIS A 159 -9.84 17.53 -12.51
N TRP A 160 -9.13 18.65 -12.57
CA TRP A 160 -7.66 18.69 -12.56
C TRP A 160 -7.03 18.02 -11.34
N ALA A 161 -7.72 18.04 -10.19
CA ALA A 161 -7.25 17.43 -8.94
C ALA A 161 -7.66 15.95 -8.79
N LYS A 162 -8.18 15.30 -9.82
CA LYS A 162 -8.68 13.91 -9.76
C LYS A 162 -7.68 12.96 -9.11
N ASP A 163 -6.40 13.02 -9.49
CA ASP A 163 -5.37 12.13 -8.96
C ASP A 163 -5.09 12.38 -7.47
N ALA A 164 -5.02 13.65 -7.06
CA ALA A 164 -4.87 14.01 -5.66
C ALA A 164 -6.09 13.58 -4.83
N ILE A 165 -7.29 13.72 -5.36
CA ILE A 165 -8.55 13.27 -4.72
C ILE A 165 -8.56 11.76 -4.57
N ASN A 166 -8.18 11.01 -5.60
CA ASN A 166 -8.06 9.56 -5.53
C ASN A 166 -7.02 9.13 -4.48
N PHE A 167 -5.90 9.82 -4.39
CA PHE A 167 -4.87 9.56 -3.39
C PHE A 167 -5.40 9.73 -1.96
N VAL A 168 -5.99 10.88 -1.64
CA VAL A 168 -6.42 11.18 -0.26
C VAL A 168 -7.69 10.43 0.14
N SER A 169 -8.60 10.18 -0.79
CA SER A 169 -9.85 9.45 -0.50
C SER A 169 -9.62 7.95 -0.37
N ALA A 170 -8.73 7.37 -1.16
CA ALA A 170 -8.35 5.96 -1.03
C ALA A 170 -7.70 5.65 0.32
N ARG A 171 -7.07 6.62 0.95
CA ARG A 171 -6.42 6.54 2.26
C ARG A 171 -7.31 6.99 3.42
N GLU A 172 -8.55 7.34 3.12
CA GLU A 172 -9.51 7.84 4.12
C GLU A 172 -9.03 9.09 4.88
N LEU A 173 -8.10 9.85 4.29
CA LEU A 173 -7.64 11.12 4.83
C LEU A 173 -8.68 12.22 4.60
N VAL A 174 -9.24 12.28 3.39
CA VAL A 174 -10.31 13.20 3.01
C VAL A 174 -11.45 12.41 2.40
N ASN A 175 -12.60 12.43 3.04
CA ASN A 175 -13.79 11.78 2.53
C ASN A 175 -14.57 12.73 1.60
N GLY A 176 -15.35 12.15 0.68
CA GLY A 176 -16.33 12.92 -0.09
C GLY A 176 -17.50 13.42 0.78
N MET A 177 -18.28 14.31 0.22
CA MET A 177 -19.53 14.78 0.84
C MET A 177 -20.60 13.67 0.86
N SER A 178 -20.50 12.74 -0.07
CA SER A 178 -21.29 11.50 -0.14
C SER A 178 -20.48 10.40 -0.81
N ALA A 179 -21.07 9.23 -0.97
CA ALA A 179 -20.42 8.12 -1.68
C ALA A 179 -20.08 8.45 -3.15
N THR A 180 -20.77 9.38 -3.77
CA THR A 180 -20.63 9.71 -5.20
C THR A 180 -20.22 11.15 -5.49
N ILE A 181 -20.20 12.04 -4.47
CA ILE A 181 -19.90 13.47 -4.62
C ILE A 181 -18.73 13.82 -3.70
N TYR A 182 -17.70 14.44 -4.26
CA TYR A 182 -16.55 14.95 -3.50
C TYR A 182 -16.67 16.43 -3.18
N ALA A 183 -17.23 17.23 -4.10
CA ALA A 183 -17.32 18.69 -4.08
C ALA A 183 -15.93 19.38 -4.09
N PRO A 184 -15.11 19.16 -5.15
CA PRO A 184 -13.70 19.59 -5.15
C PRO A 184 -13.51 21.12 -5.08
N ASP A 185 -14.47 21.88 -5.58
CA ASP A 185 -14.42 23.35 -5.61
C ASP A 185 -15.09 24.02 -4.38
N ALA A 186 -15.60 23.22 -3.45
CA ALA A 186 -16.20 23.75 -2.22
C ALA A 186 -15.12 24.22 -1.23
N SER A 187 -15.42 25.31 -0.52
CA SER A 187 -14.54 25.81 0.54
C SER A 187 -14.45 24.83 1.71
N ALA A 188 -13.24 24.56 2.16
CA ALA A 188 -13.01 23.75 3.35
C ALA A 188 -13.28 24.56 4.63
N THR A 189 -13.90 23.94 5.62
CA THR A 189 -14.11 24.52 6.95
C THR A 189 -12.93 24.21 7.88
N ARG A 190 -12.78 24.97 8.97
CA ARG A 190 -11.79 24.68 10.02
C ARG A 190 -11.98 23.27 10.60
N ALA A 191 -13.23 22.86 10.81
CA ALA A 191 -13.55 21.54 11.32
C ALA A 191 -13.09 20.40 10.38
N GLN A 192 -13.23 20.59 9.07
CA GLN A 192 -12.69 19.64 8.07
C GLN A 192 -11.16 19.60 8.12
N LEU A 193 -10.50 20.74 8.21
CA LEU A 193 -9.03 20.79 8.31
C LEU A 193 -8.52 20.07 9.57
N TRP A 194 -9.11 20.32 10.73
CA TRP A 194 -8.74 19.60 11.96
C TRP A 194 -8.92 18.11 11.81
N THR A 195 -10.01 17.67 11.20
CA THR A 195 -10.30 16.26 10.98
C THR A 195 -9.29 15.59 10.04
N ILE A 196 -8.90 16.26 8.95
CA ILE A 196 -7.89 15.77 8.02
C ILE A 196 -6.53 15.61 8.72
N LEU A 197 -6.08 16.64 9.44
CA LEU A 197 -4.81 16.62 10.16
C LEU A 197 -4.80 15.54 11.25
N ALA A 198 -5.90 15.38 11.98
CA ALA A 198 -6.03 14.34 13.00
C ALA A 198 -5.97 12.93 12.40
N ARG A 199 -6.66 12.69 11.29
CA ARG A 199 -6.59 11.40 10.55
C ARG A 199 -5.18 11.10 10.04
N GLN A 200 -4.49 12.10 9.51
CA GLN A 200 -3.11 11.93 9.04
C GLN A 200 -2.15 11.55 10.18
N ASN A 201 -2.47 11.92 11.41
CA ASN A 201 -1.69 11.60 12.60
C ASN A 201 -2.25 10.40 13.38
N ASP A 202 -3.11 9.60 12.78
CA ASP A 202 -3.74 8.42 13.39
C ASP A 202 -4.40 8.70 14.75
N ALA A 203 -4.93 9.92 14.93
CA ALA A 203 -5.64 10.30 16.14
C ALA A 203 -6.95 9.52 16.26
N ASP A 204 -7.28 9.07 17.47
CA ASP A 204 -8.57 8.46 17.74
C ASP A 204 -9.69 9.50 17.67
N LEU A 205 -10.51 9.41 16.63
CA LEU A 205 -11.66 10.27 16.39
C LEU A 205 -12.99 9.61 16.75
N SER A 206 -12.96 8.46 17.40
CA SER A 206 -14.17 7.75 17.82
C SER A 206 -14.90 8.47 18.97
N GLY A 207 -16.21 8.39 18.96
CA GLY A 207 -17.06 9.07 19.95
C GLY A 207 -17.14 10.58 19.72
N GLY A 208 -17.67 11.30 20.70
CA GLY A 208 -17.90 12.75 20.62
C GLY A 208 -19.37 13.08 20.32
N ALA A 209 -19.77 14.33 20.62
CA ALA A 209 -21.13 14.82 20.43
C ALA A 209 -21.43 15.12 18.95
N ASN A 210 -20.40 15.36 18.15
CA ASN A 210 -20.49 15.57 16.71
C ASN A 210 -19.23 15.06 15.99
N TRP A 211 -19.26 15.05 14.66
CA TRP A 211 -18.21 14.45 13.82
C TRP A 211 -16.83 15.11 13.91
N TYR A 212 -16.74 16.37 14.38
CA TYR A 212 -15.48 17.11 14.44
C TYR A 212 -14.96 17.34 15.86
N GLU A 213 -15.73 17.04 16.91
CA GLU A 213 -15.37 17.37 18.31
C GLU A 213 -14.01 16.77 18.72
N LYS A 214 -13.79 15.50 18.42
CA LYS A 214 -12.52 14.84 18.75
C LYS A 214 -11.34 15.44 18.00
N ALA A 215 -11.54 15.81 16.74
CA ALA A 215 -10.52 16.48 15.94
C ALA A 215 -10.23 17.89 16.46
N GLN A 216 -11.24 18.61 16.93
CA GLN A 216 -11.07 19.93 17.57
C GLN A 216 -10.26 19.82 18.87
N LEU A 217 -10.60 18.87 19.73
CA LEU A 217 -9.87 18.62 20.98
C LEU A 217 -8.42 18.23 20.71
N TRP A 218 -8.21 17.34 19.74
CA TRP A 218 -6.87 16.94 19.31
C TRP A 218 -6.07 18.15 18.78
N SER A 219 -6.67 19.01 17.96
CA SER A 219 -5.99 20.19 17.40
C SER A 219 -5.58 21.20 18.48
N LYS A 220 -6.41 21.38 19.53
CA LYS A 220 -6.09 22.20 20.70
C LYS A 220 -4.92 21.61 21.48
N ASP A 221 -4.95 20.31 21.76
CA ASP A 221 -3.86 19.61 22.45
C ASP A 221 -2.52 19.73 21.72
N LYS A 222 -2.55 19.76 20.39
CA LYS A 222 -1.37 19.94 19.54
C LYS A 222 -0.97 21.42 19.32
N GLY A 223 -1.72 22.36 19.85
CA GLY A 223 -1.45 23.80 19.65
C GLY A 223 -1.69 24.28 18.21
N ILE A 224 -2.51 23.54 17.43
CA ILE A 224 -2.85 23.88 16.04
C ILE A 224 -4.02 24.89 16.00
N SER A 225 -4.88 24.83 17.00
CA SER A 225 -6.02 25.74 17.15
C SER A 225 -6.13 26.25 18.58
N ASP A 226 -6.76 27.40 18.74
CA ASP A 226 -7.16 28.04 19.99
C ASP A 226 -8.44 27.43 20.58
#